data_c9c0dbae0d53250586b70ea9ede01b52
#
_entry.id   c9c0dbae0d53250586b70ea9ede01b52
#
_cell.length_a   1.000
_cell.length_b   1.000
_cell.length_c   1.000
_cell.angle_alpha   90.00
_cell.angle_beta   90.00
_cell.angle_gamma   90.00
#
_symmetry.space_group_name_H-M   'P 1'
#
loop_
_entity.id
_entity.type
_entity.pdbx_description
1 polymer ?
#
loop_
_entity_poly.entity_id
_entity_poly.type
_entity_poly.pdbx_seq_one_letter_code
_entity_poly.pdbx_strand_id
1 'polypeptide(L)'
;MMRSVTLAFFLALLPALSLATEAITRYTYAEGGIFPIRTGLGIATTIELDPTDPVLDYSTGFSGGWEIVRREHLFYIKPKNVDVDTNMLVRTQRRSYIFELQVVATDWRKLDEVRRKGVQYRIVFDYGDVPEPVADGVAPMAPEPPIEPVKPLHYDYEVSTKTKRDWLVPTHVHDDGSFTYIRLPNPGNIPSGNWPTVYARNSRHEEDFIVNSNVEGDTIVVHGIYPFLVLRQGGETVGLRRNPVE
;
A
#
# COMPACT_ATOMS: atom_id res chain seq x y z
N MET A 1 56.20 21.75 59.10
CA MET A 1 55.04 20.86 59.11
C MET A 1 54.05 21.32 58.00
N MET A 2 54.18 20.77 56.81
CA MET A 2 53.26 21.06 55.64
C MET A 2 52.16 20.02 55.62
N ARG A 3 50.90 20.43 55.77
CA ARG A 3 49.73 19.58 55.65
C ARG A 3 49.30 19.64 54.21
N SER A 4 49.46 18.51 53.47
CA SER A 4 48.90 18.32 52.14
C SER A 4 47.37 18.09 52.24
N VAL A 5 46.61 18.96 51.60
CA VAL A 5 45.13 18.78 51.42
C VAL A 5 44.92 18.09 50.10
N THR A 6 44.48 16.82 50.16
CA THR A 6 44.11 16.04 48.97
C THR A 6 42.65 16.38 48.60
N LEU A 7 42.46 17.12 47.50
CA LEU A 7 41.15 17.45 46.97
C LEU A 7 40.63 16.24 46.16
N ALA A 8 39.64 15.50 46.70
CA ALA A 8 38.97 14.41 46.01
C ALA A 8 37.95 14.99 45.03
N PHE A 9 38.20 14.81 43.72
CA PHE A 9 37.27 15.22 42.66
C PHE A 9 36.22 14.11 42.50
N PHE A 10 35.00 14.37 43.00
CA PHE A 10 33.85 13.45 42.86
C PHE A 10 33.23 13.70 41.47
N LEU A 11 33.56 12.84 40.48
CA LEU A 11 32.97 12.88 39.16
C LEU A 11 31.55 12.29 39.25
N ALA A 12 30.54 13.17 39.34
CA ALA A 12 29.14 12.76 39.33
C ALA A 12 28.78 12.25 37.93
N LEU A 13 28.63 10.92 37.80
CA LEU A 13 28.08 10.26 36.60
C LEU A 13 26.58 10.54 36.52
N LEU A 14 26.21 11.60 35.78
CA LEU A 14 24.81 11.87 35.49
C LEU A 14 24.29 10.81 34.48
N PRO A 15 23.21 10.08 34.77
CA PRO A 15 22.62 9.18 33.81
C PRO A 15 22.14 10.00 32.61
N ALA A 16 22.60 9.64 31.41
CA ALA A 16 22.06 10.21 30.18
C ALA A 16 20.59 9.78 30.02
N LEU A 17 19.70 10.71 30.26
CA LEU A 17 18.27 10.53 29.96
C LEU A 17 18.13 10.37 28.45
N SER A 18 17.93 9.13 28.01
CA SER A 18 17.54 8.83 26.63
C SER A 18 16.10 9.31 26.43
N LEU A 19 15.93 10.47 25.83
CA LEU A 19 14.63 10.95 25.41
C LEU A 19 14.17 10.17 24.19
N ALA A 20 12.99 9.53 24.28
CA ALA A 20 12.35 8.93 23.12
C ALA A 20 12.05 10.04 22.09
N THR A 21 12.43 9.79 20.84
CA THR A 21 12.11 10.71 19.74
C THR A 21 10.66 10.44 19.30
N GLU A 22 9.89 11.50 19.10
CA GLU A 22 8.53 11.36 18.59
C GLU A 22 8.56 10.74 17.18
N ALA A 23 7.84 9.62 17.03
CA ALA A 23 7.80 8.86 15.77
C ALA A 23 6.53 9.17 14.95
N ILE A 24 5.69 10.09 15.43
CA ILE A 24 4.39 10.42 14.83
C ILE A 24 4.52 11.72 14.04
N THR A 25 4.19 11.67 12.75
CA THR A 25 3.99 12.85 11.91
C THR A 25 2.50 13.14 11.83
N ARG A 26 2.10 14.38 12.13
CA ARG A 26 0.71 14.83 12.02
C ARG A 26 0.54 15.72 10.82
N TYR A 27 -0.45 15.40 9.99
CA TYR A 27 -0.90 16.29 8.92
C TYR A 27 -2.29 16.82 9.24
N THR A 28 -2.51 18.09 9.03
CA THR A 28 -3.87 18.64 8.99
C THR A 28 -4.46 18.28 7.62
N TYR A 29 -5.62 17.63 7.62
CA TYR A 29 -6.30 17.29 6.37
C TYR A 29 -6.72 18.56 5.63
N ALA A 30 -6.46 18.58 4.33
CA ALA A 30 -6.95 19.60 3.42
C ALA A 30 -7.45 18.90 2.15
N GLU A 31 -8.66 19.17 1.74
CA GLU A 31 -9.22 18.61 0.51
C GLU A 31 -8.40 19.05 -0.71
N GLY A 32 -8.03 18.08 -1.56
CA GLY A 32 -7.14 18.32 -2.70
C GLY A 32 -5.67 18.55 -2.32
N GLY A 33 -5.32 18.46 -1.02
CA GLY A 33 -3.94 18.57 -0.55
C GLY A 33 -3.10 17.35 -0.94
N ILE A 34 -1.81 17.59 -1.26
CA ILE A 34 -0.83 16.54 -1.49
C ILE A 34 -0.04 16.33 -0.20
N PHE A 35 0.03 15.09 0.28
CA PHE A 35 0.71 14.72 1.52
C PHE A 35 2.00 13.93 1.20
N PRO A 36 3.19 14.53 1.38
CA PRO A 36 4.44 13.83 1.14
C PRO A 36 4.70 12.77 2.21
N ILE A 37 4.95 11.54 1.79
CA ILE A 37 5.23 10.40 2.64
C ILE A 37 6.70 10.01 2.43
N ARG A 38 7.54 10.32 3.42
CA ARG A 38 8.99 10.09 3.36
C ARG A 38 9.33 8.77 4.01
N THR A 39 9.77 7.83 3.20
CA THR A 39 10.05 6.45 3.60
C THR A 39 11.53 6.10 3.48
N GLY A 40 11.91 4.93 4.00
CA GLY A 40 13.27 4.40 3.87
C GLY A 40 13.26 2.94 3.46
N LEU A 41 14.23 2.54 2.65
CA LEU A 41 14.40 1.14 2.29
C LEU A 41 14.61 0.29 3.55
N GLY A 42 13.85 -0.79 3.71
CA GLY A 42 13.85 -1.65 4.89
C GLY A 42 13.12 -1.07 6.11
N ILE A 43 12.43 0.07 5.96
CA ILE A 43 11.62 0.71 7.01
C ILE A 43 10.15 0.64 6.61
N ALA A 44 9.30 0.26 7.57
CA ALA A 44 7.85 0.34 7.41
C ALA A 44 7.34 1.71 7.89
N THR A 45 6.49 2.34 7.08
CA THR A 45 5.74 3.53 7.45
C THR A 45 4.26 3.19 7.54
N THR A 46 3.59 3.64 8.59
CA THR A 46 2.15 3.47 8.76
C THR A 46 1.43 4.78 8.48
N ILE A 47 0.41 4.74 7.63
CA ILE A 47 -0.55 5.84 7.44
C ILE A 47 -1.84 5.43 8.13
N GLU A 48 -2.30 6.24 9.06
CA GLU A 48 -3.53 6.02 9.81
C GLU A 48 -4.55 7.10 9.43
N LEU A 49 -5.63 6.66 8.82
CA LEU A 49 -6.76 7.49 8.45
C LEU A 49 -7.80 7.51 9.58
N ASP A 50 -8.89 8.22 9.37
CA ASP A 50 -10.01 8.26 10.31
C ASP A 50 -10.69 6.88 10.40
N PRO A 51 -10.71 6.23 11.58
CA PRO A 51 -11.33 4.91 11.74
C PRO A 51 -12.86 4.93 11.52
N THR A 52 -13.48 6.11 11.56
CA THR A 52 -14.91 6.28 11.34
C THR A 52 -15.27 6.57 9.87
N ASP A 53 -14.25 6.67 9.00
CA ASP A 53 -14.41 6.97 7.57
C ASP A 53 -13.87 5.80 6.71
N PRO A 54 -14.71 4.82 6.38
CA PRO A 54 -14.29 3.61 5.68
C PRO A 54 -13.57 3.89 4.37
N VAL A 55 -12.45 3.22 4.15
CA VAL A 55 -11.72 3.26 2.88
C VAL A 55 -12.49 2.47 1.84
N LEU A 56 -12.87 3.15 0.75
CA LEU A 56 -13.59 2.55 -0.38
C LEU A 56 -12.61 1.94 -1.39
N ASP A 57 -11.55 2.70 -1.73
CA ASP A 57 -10.60 2.30 -2.77
C ASP A 57 -9.24 2.97 -2.56
N TYR A 58 -8.19 2.38 -3.16
CA TYR A 58 -6.87 3.00 -3.26
C TYR A 58 -6.12 2.51 -4.50
N SER A 59 -5.26 3.36 -5.03
CA SER A 59 -4.43 3.04 -6.18
C SER A 59 -3.05 3.66 -6.03
N THR A 60 -2.03 2.98 -6.57
CA THR A 60 -0.63 3.43 -6.51
C THR A 60 -0.07 3.49 -7.93
N GLY A 61 0.56 4.60 -8.30
CA GLY A 61 1.06 4.81 -9.66
C GLY A 61 2.12 3.78 -10.07
N PHE A 62 3.08 3.47 -9.20
CA PHE A 62 4.08 2.42 -9.43
C PHE A 62 3.98 1.34 -8.35
N SER A 63 2.95 0.52 -8.40
CA SER A 63 2.68 -0.54 -7.41
C SER A 63 3.80 -1.59 -7.32
N GLY A 64 4.50 -1.89 -8.41
CA GLY A 64 5.63 -2.83 -8.44
C GLY A 64 6.80 -2.44 -7.54
N GLY A 65 7.01 -1.15 -7.30
CA GLY A 65 8.07 -0.59 -6.46
C GLY A 65 7.77 -0.57 -4.96
N TRP A 66 6.55 -0.89 -4.57
CA TRP A 66 6.07 -0.76 -3.19
C TRP A 66 5.42 -2.03 -2.69
N GLU A 67 5.54 -2.29 -1.40
CA GLU A 67 4.71 -3.22 -0.65
C GLU A 67 3.71 -2.38 0.15
N ILE A 68 2.44 -2.53 -0.17
CA ILE A 68 1.35 -1.80 0.49
C ILE A 68 0.37 -2.84 1.03
N VAL A 69 0.14 -2.82 2.33
CA VAL A 69 -0.83 -3.68 3.00
C VAL A 69 -1.84 -2.79 3.69
N ARG A 70 -3.12 -2.91 3.32
CA ARG A 70 -4.22 -2.23 3.99
C ARG A 70 -4.84 -3.12 5.05
N ARG A 71 -5.17 -2.54 6.20
CA ARG A 71 -6.02 -3.14 7.24
C ARG A 71 -6.98 -2.08 7.73
N GLU A 72 -8.23 -2.18 7.30
CA GLU A 72 -9.27 -1.20 7.60
C GLU A 72 -8.85 0.22 7.20
N HIS A 73 -8.59 1.10 8.17
CA HIS A 73 -8.14 2.48 8.00
C HIS A 73 -6.60 2.65 8.03
N LEU A 74 -5.84 1.54 8.19
CA LEU A 74 -4.39 1.55 8.29
C LEU A 74 -3.75 1.09 6.98
N PHE A 75 -2.75 1.83 6.51
CA PHE A 75 -1.87 1.42 5.41
C PHE A 75 -0.45 1.24 5.94
N TYR A 76 0.12 0.07 5.72
CA TYR A 76 1.52 -0.24 5.97
C TYR A 76 2.25 -0.21 4.65
N ILE A 77 3.19 0.71 4.49
CA ILE A 77 3.92 0.92 3.24
C ILE A 77 5.41 0.70 3.44
N LYS A 78 6.04 0.04 2.47
CA LYS A 78 7.47 -0.20 2.41
C LYS A 78 7.95 -0.07 0.97
N PRO A 79 9.00 0.70 0.66
CA PRO A 79 9.62 0.67 -0.64
C PRO A 79 10.36 -0.66 -0.85
N LYS A 80 10.26 -1.25 -2.03
CA LYS A 80 10.99 -2.47 -2.40
C LYS A 80 12.36 -2.15 -2.98
N ASN A 81 12.55 -0.95 -3.49
CA ASN A 81 13.81 -0.50 -4.10
C ASN A 81 14.00 1.01 -3.89
N VAL A 82 15.16 1.52 -4.30
CA VAL A 82 15.43 2.95 -4.49
C VAL A 82 14.83 3.40 -5.83
N ASP A 83 14.69 4.70 -6.05
CA ASP A 83 14.19 5.28 -7.31
C ASP A 83 12.79 4.77 -7.70
N VAL A 84 11.93 4.53 -6.71
CA VAL A 84 10.54 4.08 -6.89
C VAL A 84 9.52 5.13 -6.44
N ASP A 85 9.93 6.38 -6.36
CA ASP A 85 9.06 7.48 -5.98
C ASP A 85 7.81 7.50 -6.88
N THR A 86 6.64 7.66 -6.25
CA THR A 86 5.35 7.58 -6.95
C THR A 86 4.27 8.29 -6.13
N ASN A 87 3.04 8.20 -6.58
CA ASN A 87 1.89 8.63 -5.82
C ASN A 87 1.01 7.45 -5.38
N MET A 88 0.21 7.68 -4.35
CA MET A 88 -0.88 6.81 -3.94
C MET A 88 -2.12 7.66 -3.72
N LEU A 89 -3.23 7.24 -4.32
CA LEU A 89 -4.54 7.84 -4.15
C LEU A 89 -5.36 6.95 -3.23
N VAL A 90 -6.03 7.54 -2.26
CA VAL A 90 -6.94 6.82 -1.37
C VAL A 90 -8.28 7.55 -1.34
N ARG A 91 -9.37 6.82 -1.54
CA ARG A 91 -10.72 7.32 -1.42
C ARG A 91 -11.42 6.65 -0.25
N THR A 92 -11.93 7.45 0.65
CA THR A 92 -12.83 7.01 1.73
C THR A 92 -14.27 7.43 1.41
N GLN A 93 -15.19 7.08 2.28
CA GLN A 93 -16.58 7.47 2.10
C GLN A 93 -16.78 8.99 2.08
N ARG A 94 -15.97 9.74 2.85
CA ARG A 94 -16.12 11.18 3.03
C ARG A 94 -14.98 12.02 2.42
N ARG A 95 -13.80 11.42 2.18
CA ARG A 95 -12.57 12.17 1.84
C ARG A 95 -11.79 11.50 0.73
N SER A 96 -10.92 12.29 0.08
CA SER A 96 -9.91 11.79 -0.85
C SER A 96 -8.54 12.26 -0.41
N TYR A 97 -7.53 11.39 -0.54
CA TYR A 97 -6.15 11.67 -0.15
C TYR A 97 -5.23 11.47 -1.34
N ILE A 98 -4.28 12.38 -1.51
CA ILE A 98 -3.22 12.27 -2.51
C ILE A 98 -1.90 12.19 -1.74
N PHE A 99 -1.26 11.04 -1.77
CA PHE A 99 0.04 10.82 -1.16
C PHE A 99 1.14 10.84 -2.21
N GLU A 100 2.24 11.54 -1.94
CA GLU A 100 3.50 11.38 -2.67
C GLU A 100 4.41 10.46 -1.87
N LEU A 101 4.66 9.26 -2.39
CA LEU A 101 5.52 8.28 -1.76
C LEU A 101 6.98 8.51 -2.19
N GLN A 102 7.85 8.83 -1.25
CA GLN A 102 9.25 9.18 -1.50
C GLN A 102 10.20 8.26 -0.72
N VAL A 103 11.27 7.79 -1.36
CA VAL A 103 12.35 7.03 -0.72
C VAL A 103 13.51 7.95 -0.38
N VAL A 104 13.56 8.45 0.84
CA VAL A 104 14.59 9.42 1.26
C VAL A 104 15.79 8.77 1.95
N ALA A 105 15.70 7.52 2.39
CA ALA A 105 16.80 6.78 3.02
C ALA A 105 16.96 5.40 2.37
N THR A 106 18.21 5.06 2.04
CA THR A 106 18.56 3.83 1.30
C THR A 106 19.31 2.79 2.14
N ASP A 107 19.82 3.16 3.31
CA ASP A 107 20.50 2.24 4.24
C ASP A 107 19.82 2.23 5.61
N TRP A 108 18.93 1.27 5.81
CA TRP A 108 18.15 1.08 7.03
C TRP A 108 19.03 0.74 8.27
N ARG A 109 20.26 0.28 8.07
CA ARG A 109 21.19 -0.05 9.16
C ARG A 109 21.68 1.19 9.90
N LYS A 110 21.65 2.34 9.25
CA LYS A 110 22.07 3.63 9.80
C LYS A 110 20.86 4.41 10.33
N LEU A 111 20.24 3.93 11.40
CA LEU A 111 19.01 4.51 11.95
C LEU A 111 19.09 6.00 12.26
N ASP A 112 20.25 6.50 12.71
CA ASP A 112 20.42 7.93 12.97
C ASP A 112 20.43 8.77 11.68
N GLU A 113 20.98 8.23 10.59
CA GLU A 113 20.91 8.86 9.27
C GLU A 113 19.48 8.82 8.73
N VAL A 114 18.80 7.69 8.89
CA VAL A 114 17.37 7.51 8.50
C VAL A 114 16.52 8.59 9.17
N ARG A 115 16.70 8.81 10.48
CA ARG A 115 15.97 9.86 11.22
C ARG A 115 16.31 11.26 10.73
N ARG A 116 17.60 11.56 10.52
CA ARG A 116 18.04 12.88 10.01
C ARG A 116 17.50 13.18 8.62
N LYS A 117 17.28 12.16 7.78
CA LYS A 117 16.64 12.30 6.47
C LYS A 117 15.12 12.49 6.57
N GLY A 118 14.57 12.41 7.78
CA GLY A 118 13.16 12.65 8.05
C GLY A 118 12.25 11.53 7.58
N VAL A 119 12.70 10.27 7.65
CA VAL A 119 11.82 9.12 7.44
C VAL A 119 10.70 9.13 8.48
N GLN A 120 9.48 8.99 8.02
CA GLN A 120 8.28 8.97 8.86
C GLN A 120 7.92 7.52 9.20
N TYR A 121 7.61 7.26 10.48
CA TYR A 121 7.25 5.92 10.95
C TYR A 121 5.74 5.73 11.06
N ARG A 122 5.05 6.76 11.57
CA ARG A 122 3.60 6.77 11.69
C ARG A 122 3.07 8.14 11.32
N ILE A 123 2.09 8.16 10.46
CA ILE A 123 1.41 9.35 9.98
C ILE A 123 -0.03 9.28 10.43
N VAL A 124 -0.50 10.34 11.04
CA VAL A 124 -1.89 10.50 11.48
C VAL A 124 -2.42 11.83 10.95
N PHE A 125 -3.73 11.91 10.79
CA PHE A 125 -4.40 13.11 10.31
C PHE A 125 -5.17 13.79 11.43
N ASP A 126 -5.04 15.10 11.47
CA ASP A 126 -5.90 15.99 12.23
C ASP A 126 -6.92 16.57 11.24
N TYR A 127 -8.19 16.32 11.52
CA TYR A 127 -9.28 16.74 10.65
C TYR A 127 -9.86 18.08 11.06
N GLY A 128 -9.30 18.72 12.13
CA GLY A 128 -9.81 19.97 12.70
C GLY A 128 -11.23 19.80 13.24
N ASP A 129 -11.74 20.85 13.82
CA ASP A 129 -13.18 20.99 14.08
C ASP A 129 -13.91 21.34 12.77
N VAL A 130 -13.78 20.49 11.75
CA VAL A 130 -14.76 20.54 10.67
C VAL A 130 -16.05 20.08 11.34
N PRO A 131 -17.08 20.94 11.47
CA PRO A 131 -18.35 20.51 12.01
C PRO A 131 -18.71 19.23 11.24
N GLU A 132 -18.93 18.12 11.96
CA GLU A 132 -19.59 16.98 11.35
C GLU A 132 -20.75 17.57 10.55
N PRO A 133 -20.93 17.21 9.26
CA PRO A 133 -22.15 17.63 8.59
C PRO A 133 -23.26 17.13 9.50
N VAL A 134 -23.79 18.08 10.30
CA VAL A 134 -24.90 17.82 11.20
C VAL A 134 -25.96 17.17 10.34
N ALA A 135 -26.32 15.96 10.72
CA ALA A 135 -27.49 15.30 10.16
C ALA A 135 -28.75 16.04 10.63
N ASP A 136 -28.76 17.36 10.40
CA ASP A 136 -29.87 18.26 10.64
C ASP A 136 -30.57 18.51 9.30
N GLY A 137 -31.63 17.86 9.21
CA GLY A 137 -32.51 17.90 8.07
C GLY A 137 -32.13 16.77 7.12
N VAL A 138 -33.04 15.80 7.04
CA VAL A 138 -33.15 14.91 5.90
C VAL A 138 -33.11 15.84 4.67
N ALA A 139 -31.87 16.13 4.18
CA ALA A 139 -31.76 16.55 2.81
C ALA A 139 -32.58 15.51 2.03
N PRO A 140 -33.49 15.92 1.14
CA PRO A 140 -34.23 14.96 0.34
C PRO A 140 -33.18 14.01 -0.18
N MET A 141 -33.25 12.76 0.25
CA MET A 141 -32.31 11.69 -0.10
C MET A 141 -32.00 11.89 -1.57
N ALA A 142 -30.75 12.33 -1.88
CA ALA A 142 -30.36 12.44 -3.27
C ALA A 142 -30.81 11.13 -3.88
N PRO A 143 -31.59 11.14 -4.98
CA PRO A 143 -32.15 9.94 -5.54
C PRO A 143 -31.02 8.92 -5.50
N GLU A 144 -31.26 7.78 -4.83
CA GLU A 144 -30.26 6.69 -4.73
C GLU A 144 -29.59 6.65 -6.10
N PRO A 145 -28.22 6.75 -6.16
CA PRO A 145 -27.58 6.68 -7.46
C PRO A 145 -28.22 5.49 -8.15
N PRO A 146 -28.72 5.63 -9.38
CA PRO A 146 -29.45 4.57 -10.04
C PRO A 146 -28.69 3.30 -9.75
N ILE A 147 -29.34 2.29 -9.18
CA ILE A 147 -28.70 1.00 -8.89
C ILE A 147 -28.00 0.67 -10.18
N GLU A 148 -26.67 0.90 -10.24
CA GLU A 148 -25.93 0.58 -11.45
C GLU A 148 -26.23 -0.90 -11.67
N PRO A 149 -26.75 -1.27 -12.84
CA PRO A 149 -27.10 -2.66 -13.07
C PRO A 149 -25.88 -3.47 -12.71
N VAL A 150 -26.03 -4.42 -11.78
CA VAL A 150 -24.95 -5.29 -11.32
C VAL A 150 -24.29 -5.81 -12.59
N LYS A 151 -23.09 -5.28 -12.91
CA LYS A 151 -22.40 -5.67 -14.14
C LYS A 151 -22.19 -7.18 -14.03
N PRO A 152 -22.60 -7.96 -15.04
CA PRO A 152 -22.47 -9.40 -14.97
C PRO A 152 -21.01 -9.75 -14.82
N LEU A 153 -20.68 -10.57 -13.81
CA LEU A 153 -19.34 -11.06 -13.60
C LEU A 153 -18.97 -12.00 -14.76
N HIS A 154 -17.80 -11.79 -15.32
CA HIS A 154 -17.26 -12.63 -16.38
C HIS A 154 -16.25 -13.61 -15.81
N TYR A 155 -16.50 -14.91 -15.97
CA TYR A 155 -15.69 -16.00 -15.42
C TYR A 155 -14.90 -16.79 -16.46
N ASP A 156 -15.10 -16.52 -17.75
CA ASP A 156 -14.51 -17.32 -18.82
C ASP A 156 -13.06 -16.92 -19.08
N TYR A 157 -12.18 -17.53 -18.28
CA TYR A 157 -10.73 -17.38 -18.36
C TYR A 157 -10.06 -18.73 -18.57
N GLU A 158 -9.16 -18.81 -19.54
CA GLU A 158 -8.27 -19.96 -19.73
C GLU A 158 -6.95 -19.76 -19.00
N VAL A 159 -6.52 -20.81 -18.29
CA VAL A 159 -5.23 -20.84 -17.60
C VAL A 159 -4.23 -21.65 -18.41
N SER A 160 -3.09 -21.08 -18.74
CA SER A 160 -1.98 -21.74 -19.43
C SER A 160 -0.73 -21.70 -18.57
N THR A 161 -0.20 -22.85 -18.23
CA THR A 161 1.00 -22.93 -17.39
C THR A 161 1.89 -24.11 -17.77
N LYS A 162 3.21 -23.92 -17.57
CA LYS A 162 4.21 -24.98 -17.58
C LYS A 162 4.79 -25.23 -16.19
N THR A 163 4.41 -24.41 -15.22
CA THR A 163 4.87 -24.57 -13.84
C THR A 163 4.26 -25.80 -13.18
N LYS A 164 5.04 -26.42 -12.30
CA LYS A 164 4.57 -27.48 -11.38
C LYS A 164 4.24 -26.92 -9.99
N ARG A 165 4.17 -25.59 -9.86
CA ARG A 165 3.94 -24.88 -8.60
C ARG A 165 2.45 -24.60 -8.45
N ASP A 166 1.73 -25.49 -7.78
CA ASP A 166 0.28 -25.42 -7.60
C ASP A 166 -0.16 -24.12 -6.93
N TRP A 167 0.67 -23.53 -6.07
CA TRP A 167 0.37 -22.28 -5.40
C TRP A 167 0.31 -21.05 -6.33
N LEU A 168 0.93 -21.10 -7.53
CA LEU A 168 0.89 -20.03 -8.51
C LEU A 168 -0.28 -20.15 -9.49
N VAL A 169 -0.90 -21.31 -9.57
CA VAL A 169 -2.04 -21.57 -10.48
C VAL A 169 -3.33 -21.07 -9.82
N PRO A 170 -4.02 -20.06 -10.36
CA PRO A 170 -5.24 -19.54 -9.76
C PRO A 170 -6.34 -20.59 -9.63
N THR A 171 -7.07 -20.55 -8.52
CA THR A 171 -8.27 -21.37 -8.32
C THR A 171 -9.51 -20.74 -8.97
N HIS A 172 -9.57 -19.41 -9.00
CA HIS A 172 -10.67 -18.64 -9.59
C HIS A 172 -10.10 -17.38 -10.25
N VAL A 173 -10.66 -17.05 -11.40
CA VAL A 173 -10.41 -15.78 -12.10
C VAL A 173 -11.75 -15.27 -12.61
N HIS A 174 -12.04 -14.01 -12.36
CA HIS A 174 -13.21 -13.34 -12.92
C HIS A 174 -12.96 -11.83 -13.03
N ASP A 175 -13.79 -11.14 -13.81
CA ASP A 175 -13.84 -9.69 -13.84
C ASP A 175 -15.26 -9.15 -13.65
N ASP A 176 -15.38 -7.91 -13.19
CA ASP A 176 -16.62 -7.19 -12.97
C ASP A 176 -16.88 -6.10 -14.02
N GLY A 177 -16.10 -6.12 -15.10
CA GLY A 177 -16.14 -5.09 -16.12
C GLY A 177 -15.25 -3.87 -15.83
N SER A 178 -14.58 -3.83 -14.66
CA SER A 178 -13.64 -2.77 -14.24
C SER A 178 -12.33 -3.33 -13.70
N PHE A 179 -12.40 -4.38 -12.91
CA PHE A 179 -11.27 -5.05 -12.25
C PHE A 179 -11.25 -6.54 -12.58
N THR A 180 -10.06 -7.13 -12.61
CA THR A 180 -9.89 -8.58 -12.72
C THR A 180 -9.42 -9.13 -11.38
N TYR A 181 -10.09 -10.14 -10.88
CA TYR A 181 -9.87 -10.79 -9.59
C TYR A 181 -9.23 -12.16 -9.82
N ILE A 182 -8.05 -12.39 -9.24
CA ILE A 182 -7.27 -13.62 -9.40
C ILE A 182 -7.03 -14.23 -8.03
N ARG A 183 -7.73 -15.30 -7.71
CA ARG A 183 -7.61 -15.98 -6.43
C ARG A 183 -6.58 -17.10 -6.51
N LEU A 184 -5.56 -17.03 -5.62
CA LEU A 184 -4.53 -18.06 -5.51
C LEU A 184 -4.86 -19.07 -4.41
N PRO A 185 -4.49 -20.35 -4.59
CA PRO A 185 -4.63 -21.34 -3.54
C PRO A 185 -3.59 -21.08 -2.44
N ASN A 186 -4.00 -21.15 -1.17
CA ASN A 186 -3.14 -21.12 0.00
C ASN A 186 -2.05 -20.03 -0.01
N PRO A 187 -2.39 -18.75 0.18
CA PRO A 187 -1.43 -17.65 0.17
C PRO A 187 -0.28 -17.82 1.19
N GLY A 188 -0.49 -18.61 2.26
CA GLY A 188 0.57 -18.99 3.21
C GLY A 188 1.70 -19.84 2.62
N ASN A 189 1.48 -20.47 1.48
CA ASN A 189 2.48 -21.31 0.79
C ASN A 189 3.29 -20.53 -0.27
N ILE A 190 3.04 -19.24 -0.43
CA ILE A 190 3.79 -18.40 -1.36
C ILE A 190 5.24 -18.28 -0.85
N PRO A 191 6.26 -18.72 -1.62
CA PRO A 191 7.65 -18.65 -1.20
C PRO A 191 8.06 -17.22 -0.86
N SER A 192 8.73 -17.05 0.28
CA SER A 192 9.23 -15.74 0.74
C SER A 192 8.14 -14.71 1.03
N GLY A 193 6.86 -15.08 1.08
CA GLY A 193 5.75 -14.16 1.29
C GLY A 193 5.55 -13.13 0.18
N ASN A 194 6.28 -13.25 -0.93
CA ASN A 194 6.18 -12.32 -2.06
C ASN A 194 5.13 -12.82 -3.05
N TRP A 195 4.09 -12.01 -3.26
CA TRP A 195 3.08 -12.27 -4.27
C TRP A 195 3.66 -12.18 -5.69
N PRO A 196 3.11 -12.94 -6.66
CA PRO A 196 3.53 -12.81 -8.05
C PRO A 196 3.23 -11.42 -8.58
N THR A 197 4.09 -10.93 -9.47
CA THR A 197 3.83 -9.70 -10.22
C THR A 197 2.92 -10.02 -11.39
N VAL A 198 1.92 -9.15 -11.62
CA VAL A 198 1.00 -9.28 -12.74
C VAL A 198 1.45 -8.39 -13.88
N TYR A 199 1.49 -8.97 -15.07
CA TYR A 199 1.71 -8.28 -16.33
C TYR A 199 0.50 -8.48 -17.23
N ALA A 200 0.31 -7.59 -18.19
CA ALA A 200 -0.68 -7.75 -19.23
C ALA A 200 -0.06 -7.74 -20.63
N ARG A 201 -0.83 -8.25 -21.60
CA ARG A 201 -0.57 -8.14 -23.05
C ARG A 201 -1.88 -7.83 -23.76
N ASN A 202 -1.82 -7.04 -24.80
CA ASN A 202 -3.00 -6.81 -25.65
C ASN A 202 -3.16 -7.91 -26.71
N SER A 203 -2.06 -8.60 -27.07
CA SER A 203 -2.10 -9.75 -27.96
C SER A 203 -1.07 -10.82 -27.58
N ARG A 204 -1.17 -12.02 -28.20
CA ARG A 204 -0.25 -13.14 -27.92
C ARG A 204 1.21 -12.86 -28.25
N HIS A 205 1.47 -11.92 -29.16
CA HIS A 205 2.79 -11.65 -29.71
C HIS A 205 3.40 -10.34 -29.22
N GLU A 206 2.66 -9.58 -28.42
CA GLU A 206 3.16 -8.35 -27.83
C GLU A 206 3.98 -8.62 -26.57
N GLU A 207 4.81 -7.65 -26.20
CA GLU A 207 5.58 -7.67 -24.97
C GLU A 207 4.69 -7.46 -23.75
N ASP A 208 5.14 -8.02 -22.63
CA ASP A 208 4.47 -7.84 -21.35
C ASP A 208 4.69 -6.42 -20.82
N PHE A 209 3.64 -5.79 -20.33
CA PHE A 209 3.72 -4.56 -19.58
C PHE A 209 3.15 -4.73 -18.17
N ILE A 210 3.68 -3.95 -17.22
CA ILE A 210 3.26 -4.00 -15.83
C ILE A 210 1.87 -3.37 -15.72
N VAL A 211 0.99 -4.00 -14.94
CA VAL A 211 -0.33 -3.47 -14.60
C VAL A 211 -0.44 -3.20 -13.11
N ASN A 212 -1.24 -2.22 -12.76
CA ASN A 212 -1.56 -1.96 -11.35
C ASN A 212 -2.36 -3.11 -10.77
N SER A 213 -1.91 -3.59 -9.62
CA SER A 213 -2.61 -4.61 -8.86
C SER A 213 -2.34 -4.47 -7.36
N ASN A 214 -3.30 -4.84 -6.56
CA ASN A 214 -3.17 -4.96 -5.10
C ASN A 214 -3.58 -6.36 -4.66
N VAL A 215 -3.30 -6.69 -3.41
CA VAL A 215 -3.66 -7.99 -2.83
C VAL A 215 -4.66 -7.77 -1.71
N GLU A 216 -5.79 -8.46 -1.80
CA GLU A 216 -6.85 -8.46 -0.80
C GLU A 216 -7.09 -9.90 -0.31
N GLY A 217 -6.61 -10.20 0.90
CA GLY A 217 -6.70 -11.55 1.46
C GLY A 217 -5.94 -12.59 0.62
N ASP A 218 -6.65 -13.46 -0.10
CA ASP A 218 -6.12 -14.50 -0.98
C ASP A 218 -6.24 -14.16 -2.49
N THR A 219 -6.63 -12.93 -2.79
CA THR A 219 -6.99 -12.49 -4.15
C THR A 219 -6.09 -11.34 -4.60
N ILE A 220 -5.56 -11.44 -5.82
CA ILE A 220 -4.93 -10.33 -6.51
C ILE A 220 -6.03 -9.58 -7.28
N VAL A 221 -6.17 -8.29 -7.01
CA VAL A 221 -7.08 -7.40 -7.72
C VAL A 221 -6.28 -6.62 -8.74
N VAL A 222 -6.50 -6.85 -10.02
CA VAL A 222 -5.87 -6.14 -11.13
C VAL A 222 -6.76 -4.98 -11.56
N HIS A 223 -6.18 -3.78 -11.62
CA HIS A 223 -6.91 -2.58 -12.03
C HIS A 223 -7.02 -2.53 -13.55
N GLY A 224 -8.08 -3.12 -14.04
CA GLY A 224 -8.38 -3.20 -15.47
C GLY A 224 -8.73 -4.60 -15.95
N ILE A 225 -9.16 -4.66 -17.22
CA ILE A 225 -9.50 -5.88 -17.94
C ILE A 225 -8.57 -5.98 -19.13
N TYR A 226 -7.91 -7.12 -19.24
CA TYR A 226 -6.92 -7.35 -20.27
C TYR A 226 -7.19 -8.67 -20.98
N PRO A 227 -6.98 -8.75 -22.31
CA PRO A 227 -7.14 -10.00 -23.05
C PRO A 227 -6.21 -11.11 -22.56
N PHE A 228 -5.01 -10.73 -22.09
CA PHE A 228 -4.02 -11.64 -21.54
C PHE A 228 -3.40 -11.05 -20.29
N LEU A 229 -3.34 -11.84 -19.23
CA LEU A 229 -2.60 -11.55 -18.02
C LEU A 229 -1.50 -12.60 -17.82
N VAL A 230 -0.41 -12.21 -17.19
CA VAL A 230 0.73 -13.07 -16.92
C VAL A 230 1.18 -12.89 -15.48
N LEU A 231 1.04 -13.93 -14.67
CA LEU A 231 1.58 -13.97 -13.32
C LEU A 231 3.02 -14.45 -13.38
N ARG A 232 3.93 -13.71 -12.76
CA ARG A 232 5.36 -14.09 -12.68
C ARG A 232 5.86 -14.05 -11.25
N GLN A 233 6.60 -15.10 -10.88
CA GLN A 233 7.37 -15.12 -9.65
C GLN A 233 8.66 -15.93 -9.83
N GLY A 234 9.80 -15.24 -9.73
CA GLY A 234 11.09 -15.84 -10.08
C GLY A 234 11.10 -16.33 -11.52
N GLY A 235 11.42 -17.60 -11.71
CA GLY A 235 11.40 -18.25 -13.04
C GLY A 235 10.05 -18.87 -13.44
N GLU A 236 9.05 -18.81 -12.57
CA GLU A 236 7.74 -19.42 -12.79
C GLU A 236 6.77 -18.42 -13.46
N THR A 237 5.94 -18.94 -14.36
CA THR A 237 5.01 -18.11 -15.13
C THR A 237 3.68 -18.86 -15.33
N VAL A 238 2.57 -18.13 -15.13
CA VAL A 238 1.22 -18.58 -15.45
C VAL A 238 0.56 -17.54 -16.34
N GLY A 239 0.03 -17.96 -17.48
CA GLY A 239 -0.73 -17.12 -18.41
C GLY A 239 -2.22 -17.29 -18.18
N LEU A 240 -2.96 -16.20 -18.24
CA LEU A 240 -4.42 -16.16 -18.22
C LEU A 240 -4.91 -15.51 -19.52
N ARG A 241 -5.87 -16.11 -20.16
CA ARG A 241 -6.55 -15.54 -21.34
C ARG A 241 -8.00 -15.32 -21.01
N ARG A 242 -8.46 -14.10 -21.18
CA ARG A 242 -9.86 -13.75 -21.12
C ARG A 242 -10.53 -14.13 -22.43
N ASN A 243 -11.56 -14.96 -22.40
CA ASN A 243 -12.37 -15.24 -23.56
C ASN A 243 -13.37 -14.08 -23.82
N PRO A 244 -13.72 -13.79 -25.08
CA PRO A 244 -14.71 -12.75 -25.37
C PRO A 244 -16.07 -13.11 -24.77
N VAL A 245 -16.84 -12.11 -24.41
CA VAL A 245 -18.26 -12.29 -24.06
C VAL A 245 -18.99 -12.56 -25.38
N GLU A 246 -19.68 -13.71 -25.52
CA GLU A 246 -20.54 -14.01 -26.64
C GLU A 246 -21.80 -13.15 -26.68
#